data_56f5fcec89a3f44438896e2826ff2efe
#
_entry.id   56f5fcec89a3f44438896e2826ff2efe
#
_cell.length_a   1.000
_cell.length_b   1.000
_cell.length_c   1.000
_cell.angle_alpha   90.00
_cell.angle_beta   90.00
_cell.angle_gamma   90.00
#
_symmetry.space_group_name_H-M   'P 1'
#
loop_
_entity.id
_entity.type
_entity.pdbx_description
1 polymer ?
#
loop_
_entity_poly.entity_id
_entity_poly.type
_entity_poly.pdbx_seq_one_letter_code
_entity_poly.pdbx_strand_id
1 'polypeptide(L)'
;MFSLCFFTALITYYLYFNDIYLSNSINFIIFNNSILFTPTTTISLNDLKLLSIVLFILSDIITSNIISSKLTKLIPHHAKTKKQKSDATSDSLELYIGNSEANDLIKIPESGLYQNFLITGSIGSGKTSSAMYPFTKQLIEYSSSDSAKKLGLLILDVKGNYYLKVKEFAQNCGRQNDIIVIEPNGPYTYNPLDKPNLKPSVIANQLKTILLLFSPNNSEAYWLDKAETALCEAIKLCRMYNNNYVTFVEIHKLITDINYYHEKIKLLHSRFLDNKLSKVEIYDLLSAIKFFEQEFFALDLRTLNILKSEITRITNFFVSDYEISKTFCPPRENLSFKGFYDVIQSGKIVVLNMNISKYKNLSKIISAYLKLDFQTEVMSRLASDSYSDRPVAFISDEYSEYVTLTDSNFFSQSREAKCINIISTQSYTSLLNALNNKYSVEVIIQNLVNKIWFRSDDIFTIESAQKQFGKKDRTHISHTFSENAKQTNYNFITHSLNSKDSNISESINTSTQFDYIYDSNFFTKTLKTFSSLCFLTDGNKITYTGLINMFPYFK
;
A
#
# COMPACT_ATOMS: atom_id res chain seq x y z
N MET A 1 44.45 15.13 -6.50
CA MET A 1 43.60 14.23 -7.30
C MET A 1 42.36 14.94 -7.87
N PHE A 2 41.54 15.56 -7.06
CA PHE A 2 40.44 16.41 -7.54
C PHE A 2 40.89 17.51 -8.53
N SER A 3 42.05 18.07 -8.32
CA SER A 3 42.67 19.10 -9.19
C SER A 3 43.00 18.57 -10.60
N LEU A 4 43.43 17.31 -10.72
CA LEU A 4 43.82 16.72 -11.99
C LEU A 4 42.59 16.38 -12.85
N CYS A 5 41.52 15.83 -12.21
CA CYS A 5 40.26 15.54 -12.89
C CYS A 5 39.52 16.83 -13.30
N PHE A 6 39.61 17.87 -12.48
CA PHE A 6 39.04 19.18 -12.84
C PHE A 6 39.80 19.83 -14.00
N PHE A 7 41.12 19.70 -14.03
CA PHE A 7 41.96 20.25 -15.10
C PHE A 7 41.76 19.49 -16.42
N THR A 8 41.65 18.17 -16.41
CA THR A 8 41.37 17.37 -17.59
C THR A 8 39.96 17.61 -18.12
N ALA A 9 38.96 17.75 -17.28
CA ALA A 9 37.59 18.12 -17.64
C ALA A 9 37.53 19.53 -18.28
N LEU A 10 38.28 20.48 -17.73
CA LEU A 10 38.35 21.87 -18.24
C LEU A 10 39.03 21.92 -19.60
N ILE A 11 40.09 21.14 -19.83
CA ILE A 11 40.80 21.03 -21.11
C ILE A 11 39.87 20.35 -22.14
N THR A 12 39.15 19.29 -21.79
CA THR A 12 38.22 18.61 -22.70
C THR A 12 37.04 19.51 -23.05
N TYR A 13 36.50 20.26 -22.07
CA TYR A 13 35.45 21.24 -22.32
C TYR A 13 35.94 22.36 -23.26
N TYR A 14 37.12 22.90 -23.03
CA TYR A 14 37.73 23.97 -23.86
C TYR A 14 38.01 23.53 -25.29
N LEU A 15 38.50 22.30 -25.48
CA LEU A 15 38.79 21.71 -26.79
C LEU A 15 37.51 21.35 -27.56
N TYR A 16 36.40 21.07 -26.88
CA TYR A 16 35.14 20.66 -27.53
C TYR A 16 34.24 21.83 -27.93
N PHE A 17 34.28 22.94 -27.17
CA PHE A 17 33.33 24.05 -27.33
C PHE A 17 33.93 25.30 -28.02
N ASN A 18 35.24 25.43 -28.23
CA ASN A 18 35.85 26.61 -28.84
C ASN A 18 36.67 26.26 -30.11
N ASP A 19 35.97 26.05 -31.21
CA ASP A 19 36.62 25.71 -32.50
C ASP A 19 37.38 26.89 -33.19
N ILE A 20 37.39 28.11 -32.64
CA ILE A 20 37.83 29.32 -33.41
C ILE A 20 39.16 29.94 -32.92
N TYR A 21 39.68 29.61 -31.73
CA TYR A 21 40.87 30.29 -31.17
C TYR A 21 42.09 29.41 -30.83
N LEU A 22 42.10 28.16 -31.25
CA LEU A 22 43.06 27.19 -30.68
C LEU A 22 44.42 27.11 -31.41
N SER A 23 44.55 27.58 -32.66
CA SER A 23 45.82 27.45 -33.38
C SER A 23 46.96 28.28 -32.80
N ASN A 24 46.65 29.45 -32.22
CA ASN A 24 47.67 30.34 -31.64
C ASN A 24 47.95 30.10 -30.16
N SER A 25 47.00 29.53 -29.44
CA SER A 25 47.13 29.31 -27.97
C SER A 25 47.88 28.00 -27.63
N ILE A 26 47.76 26.97 -28.47
CA ILE A 26 48.49 25.71 -28.29
C ILE A 26 49.98 25.87 -28.51
N ASN A 27 50.39 26.67 -29.52
CA ASN A 27 51.79 26.99 -29.74
C ASN A 27 52.43 27.73 -28.57
N PHE A 28 51.67 28.55 -27.85
CA PHE A 28 52.15 29.28 -26.67
C PHE A 28 52.33 28.38 -25.42
N ILE A 29 51.46 27.42 -25.20
CA ILE A 29 51.54 26.48 -24.06
C ILE A 29 52.66 25.45 -24.28
N ILE A 30 52.90 24.99 -25.51
CA ILE A 30 53.97 24.05 -25.82
C ILE A 30 55.33 24.74 -25.76
N PHE A 31 55.43 26.00 -26.11
CA PHE A 31 56.70 26.75 -26.11
C PHE A 31 57.19 27.11 -24.66
N ASN A 32 56.30 27.31 -23.72
CA ASN A 32 56.69 27.69 -22.35
C ASN A 32 57.08 26.51 -21.44
N ASN A 33 56.78 25.26 -21.81
CA ASN A 33 57.09 24.08 -21.01
C ASN A 33 58.22 23.18 -21.54
N SER A 34 59.14 23.71 -22.32
CA SER A 34 60.44 23.09 -22.74
C SER A 34 60.34 21.58 -23.08
N ILE A 35 59.35 21.16 -23.85
CA ILE A 35 59.30 19.84 -24.48
C ILE A 35 59.75 20.00 -25.91
N LEU A 36 60.97 19.58 -26.22
CA LEU A 36 61.52 19.52 -27.56
C LEU A 36 60.79 18.46 -28.38
N PHE A 37 59.88 18.90 -29.25
CA PHE A 37 59.39 18.08 -30.37
C PHE A 37 60.14 18.44 -31.65
N THR A 38 60.72 17.43 -32.32
CA THR A 38 61.35 17.58 -33.63
C THR A 38 60.27 17.82 -34.70
N PRO A 39 60.52 18.61 -35.76
CA PRO A 39 59.47 19.18 -36.62
C PRO A 39 58.95 18.25 -37.72
N THR A 40 58.76 16.96 -37.48
CA THR A 40 58.34 16.00 -38.52
C THR A 40 57.04 15.27 -38.32
N THR A 41 56.27 15.57 -37.28
CA THR A 41 54.93 14.97 -37.12
C THR A 41 53.89 16.05 -36.85
N THR A 42 53.09 16.37 -37.86
CA THR A 42 51.89 17.20 -37.69
C THR A 42 50.81 16.37 -36.99
N ILE A 43 50.67 16.53 -35.67
CA ILE A 43 49.55 15.94 -34.93
C ILE A 43 48.26 16.72 -35.29
N SER A 44 47.26 16.06 -35.82
CA SER A 44 46.01 16.71 -36.19
C SER A 44 45.20 17.10 -34.93
N LEU A 45 44.35 18.13 -35.04
CA LEU A 45 43.47 18.55 -33.96
C LEU A 45 42.57 17.42 -33.46
N ASN A 46 42.21 16.49 -34.34
CA ASN A 46 41.43 15.31 -34.06
C ASN A 46 42.20 14.30 -33.20
N ASP A 47 43.51 14.14 -33.43
CA ASP A 47 44.35 13.26 -32.62
C ASP A 47 44.53 13.80 -31.19
N LEU A 48 44.61 15.12 -31.04
CA LEU A 48 44.63 15.77 -29.70
C LEU A 48 43.31 15.63 -28.97
N LYS A 49 42.17 15.72 -29.67
CA LYS A 49 40.84 15.45 -29.08
C LYS A 49 40.73 14.00 -28.63
N LEU A 50 41.16 13.06 -29.45
CA LEU A 50 41.17 11.63 -29.13
C LEU A 50 42.07 11.32 -27.93
N LEU A 51 43.27 11.90 -27.89
CA LEU A 51 44.20 11.74 -26.76
C LEU A 51 43.62 12.28 -25.45
N SER A 52 42.91 13.41 -25.47
CA SER A 52 42.30 14.00 -24.29
C SER A 52 41.16 13.13 -23.75
N ILE A 53 40.35 12.50 -24.61
CA ILE A 53 39.28 11.56 -24.23
C ILE A 53 39.89 10.29 -23.60
N VAL A 54 40.96 9.75 -24.21
CA VAL A 54 41.63 8.55 -23.67
C VAL A 54 42.25 8.83 -22.30
N LEU A 55 42.88 10.00 -22.09
CA LEU A 55 43.43 10.40 -20.79
C LEU A 55 42.35 10.61 -19.72
N PHE A 56 41.17 11.12 -20.12
CA PHE A 56 40.02 11.27 -19.22
C PHE A 56 39.51 9.90 -18.76
N ILE A 57 39.29 8.97 -19.69
CA ILE A 57 38.84 7.59 -19.37
C ILE A 57 39.88 6.87 -18.49
N LEU A 58 41.16 7.01 -18.75
CA LEU A 58 42.20 6.40 -17.92
C LEU A 58 42.23 6.99 -16.51
N SER A 59 42.00 8.29 -16.35
CA SER A 59 41.95 8.94 -15.02
C SER A 59 40.74 8.45 -14.21
N ASP A 60 39.59 8.24 -14.84
CA ASP A 60 38.38 7.71 -14.20
C ASP A 60 38.57 6.25 -13.78
N ILE A 61 39.20 5.41 -14.59
CA ILE A 61 39.51 4.02 -14.23
C ILE A 61 40.46 3.96 -13.04
N ILE A 62 41.49 4.80 -13.01
CA ILE A 62 42.48 4.85 -11.90
C ILE A 62 41.83 5.36 -10.64
N THR A 63 41.00 6.39 -10.69
CA THR A 63 40.29 6.94 -9.52
C THR A 63 39.26 5.96 -8.97
N SER A 64 38.50 5.28 -9.84
CA SER A 64 37.55 4.22 -9.48
C SER A 64 38.25 3.05 -8.75
N ASN A 65 39.36 2.58 -9.26
CA ASN A 65 40.15 1.50 -8.64
C ASN A 65 40.74 1.89 -7.27
N ILE A 66 41.19 3.13 -7.11
CA ILE A 66 41.74 3.62 -5.82
C ILE A 66 40.63 3.81 -4.80
N ILE A 67 39.44 4.28 -5.22
CA ILE A 67 38.27 4.41 -4.34
C ILE A 67 37.76 3.02 -3.94
N SER A 68 37.66 2.08 -4.86
CA SER A 68 37.27 0.69 -4.60
C SER A 68 38.24 0.01 -3.62
N SER A 69 39.55 0.16 -3.81
CA SER A 69 40.56 -0.45 -2.93
C SER A 69 40.61 0.17 -1.53
N LYS A 70 40.20 1.43 -1.35
CA LYS A 70 40.07 2.08 -0.04
C LYS A 70 38.74 1.71 0.63
N LEU A 71 37.65 1.58 -0.10
CA LEU A 71 36.35 1.13 0.41
C LEU A 71 36.41 -0.32 0.90
N THR A 72 37.09 -1.21 0.18
CA THR A 72 37.26 -2.61 0.64
C THR A 72 38.12 -2.75 1.89
N LYS A 73 38.99 -1.78 2.20
CA LYS A 73 39.75 -1.75 3.45
C LYS A 73 39.00 -1.15 4.65
N LEU A 74 37.86 -0.49 4.40
CA LEU A 74 36.99 0.09 5.43
C LEU A 74 35.84 -0.82 5.85
N ILE A 75 35.65 -1.94 5.16
CA ILE A 75 34.67 -2.96 5.56
C ILE A 75 35.38 -3.92 6.50
N PRO A 76 35.03 -3.98 7.78
CA PRO A 76 35.63 -4.94 8.70
C PRO A 76 35.24 -6.36 8.25
N HIS A 77 36.26 -7.19 7.99
CA HIS A 77 36.07 -8.63 7.81
C HIS A 77 35.44 -9.22 9.07
N HIS A 78 34.16 -9.49 9.03
CA HIS A 78 33.52 -10.26 10.10
C HIS A 78 34.09 -11.69 10.11
N ALA A 79 34.73 -11.94 11.23
CA ALA A 79 35.34 -13.19 11.62
C ALA A 79 34.31 -14.35 11.62
N LYS A 80 34.84 -15.52 11.33
CA LYS A 80 34.24 -16.85 11.42
C LYS A 80 33.26 -17.01 12.58
N THR A 81 32.03 -17.37 12.25
CA THR A 81 30.97 -17.74 13.18
C THR A 81 31.37 -18.93 14.05
N LYS A 82 31.66 -18.67 15.32
CA LYS A 82 31.50 -19.67 16.38
C LYS A 82 30.00 -19.88 16.59
N LYS A 83 29.56 -21.13 16.53
CA LYS A 83 28.26 -21.55 17.04
C LYS A 83 28.11 -21.10 18.49
N GLN A 84 27.36 -20.04 18.74
CA GLN A 84 26.86 -19.70 20.06
C GLN A 84 25.41 -20.19 20.14
N LYS A 85 25.15 -20.99 21.15
CA LYS A 85 23.81 -21.37 21.59
C LYS A 85 23.01 -20.08 21.84
N SER A 86 21.85 -20.02 21.24
CA SER A 86 20.90 -18.93 21.41
C SER A 86 20.19 -19.06 22.75
N ASP A 87 20.60 -18.24 23.71
CA ASP A 87 19.73 -17.75 24.76
C ASP A 87 19.92 -16.25 24.79
N ALA A 88 19.17 -15.57 23.95
CA ALA A 88 18.88 -14.15 24.07
C ALA A 88 17.61 -13.89 23.24
N THR A 89 16.51 -13.64 23.89
CA THR A 89 15.33 -12.98 23.33
C THR A 89 15.80 -11.68 22.71
N SER A 90 15.98 -11.67 21.38
CA SER A 90 16.22 -10.42 20.66
C SER A 90 14.95 -9.56 20.78
N ASP A 91 15.08 -8.45 21.47
CA ASP A 91 14.02 -7.45 21.73
C ASP A 91 13.63 -6.68 20.45
N SER A 92 14.04 -7.17 19.27
CA SER A 92 13.76 -6.58 17.95
C SER A 92 12.48 -7.15 17.35
N LEU A 93 11.63 -6.26 16.83
CA LEU A 93 10.44 -6.64 16.11
C LEU A 93 10.82 -7.28 14.76
N GLU A 94 10.52 -8.57 14.60
CA GLU A 94 10.74 -9.34 13.37
C GLU A 94 9.49 -10.13 13.05
N LEU A 95 9.24 -10.35 11.76
CA LEU A 95 8.13 -11.18 11.29
C LEU A 95 8.67 -12.39 10.53
N TYR A 96 8.34 -13.58 11.01
CA TYR A 96 8.69 -14.84 10.38
C TYR A 96 7.66 -15.18 9.30
N ILE A 97 8.13 -15.36 8.07
CA ILE A 97 7.27 -15.55 6.89
C ILE A 97 7.05 -17.03 6.60
N GLY A 98 8.12 -17.80 6.55
CA GLY A 98 8.11 -19.24 6.21
C GLY A 98 9.50 -19.74 5.90
N ASN A 99 9.58 -20.92 5.28
CA ASN A 99 10.85 -21.52 4.84
C ASN A 99 11.03 -21.37 3.33
N SER A 100 12.26 -21.04 2.91
CA SER A 100 12.68 -21.09 1.51
C SER A 100 12.67 -22.51 0.96
N GLU A 101 12.87 -22.68 -0.36
CA GLU A 101 13.07 -24.02 -0.95
C GLU A 101 14.29 -24.74 -0.38
N ALA A 102 15.32 -23.99 0.02
CA ALA A 102 16.51 -24.54 0.71
C ALA A 102 16.26 -24.82 2.21
N ASN A 103 15.03 -24.65 2.68
CA ASN A 103 14.59 -24.79 4.07
C ASN A 103 15.21 -23.75 5.04
N ASP A 104 15.68 -22.62 4.52
CA ASP A 104 16.11 -21.50 5.35
C ASP A 104 14.91 -20.71 5.86
N LEU A 105 14.94 -20.33 7.14
CA LEU A 105 13.90 -19.50 7.75
C LEU A 105 13.97 -18.06 7.24
N ILE A 106 12.92 -17.61 6.57
CA ILE A 106 12.80 -16.26 6.03
C ILE A 106 12.08 -15.37 7.04
N LYS A 107 12.73 -14.25 7.39
CA LYS A 107 12.21 -13.26 8.30
C LYS A 107 12.40 -11.84 7.77
N ILE A 108 11.53 -10.92 8.19
CA ILE A 108 11.59 -9.51 7.86
C ILE A 108 11.83 -8.72 9.15
N PRO A 109 12.86 -7.87 9.19
CA PRO A 109 13.13 -7.00 10.34
C PRO A 109 12.14 -5.83 10.40
N GLU A 110 12.08 -5.14 11.53
CA GLU A 110 11.18 -4.02 11.79
C GLU A 110 11.18 -2.97 10.67
N SER A 111 12.35 -2.57 10.17
CA SER A 111 12.47 -1.59 9.07
C SER A 111 11.79 -2.05 7.78
N GLY A 112 11.78 -3.35 7.50
CA GLY A 112 11.09 -3.96 6.37
C GLY A 112 9.58 -4.06 6.59
N LEU A 113 9.12 -4.18 7.84
CA LEU A 113 7.68 -4.24 8.16
C LEU A 113 6.96 -2.94 7.77
N TYR A 114 7.61 -1.81 7.90
CA TYR A 114 7.05 -0.49 7.53
C TYR A 114 6.98 -0.26 6.00
N GLN A 115 7.46 -1.21 5.18
CA GLN A 115 7.32 -1.17 3.73
C GLN A 115 5.98 -1.74 3.24
N ASN A 116 5.07 -2.02 4.15
CA ASN A 116 3.72 -2.53 3.92
C ASN A 116 3.68 -3.87 3.16
N PHE A 117 2.60 -4.63 3.34
CA PHE A 117 2.43 -5.95 2.75
C PHE A 117 1.17 -6.03 1.91
N LEU A 118 1.30 -6.64 0.73
CA LEU A 118 0.17 -7.02 -0.12
C LEU A 118 0.17 -8.55 -0.31
N ILE A 119 -0.88 -9.19 0.16
CA ILE A 119 -1.07 -10.64 0.10
C ILE A 119 -2.21 -10.93 -0.87
N THR A 120 -1.94 -11.67 -1.93
CA THR A 120 -2.95 -12.01 -2.95
C THR A 120 -3.02 -13.50 -3.23
N GLY A 121 -4.16 -13.94 -3.73
CA GLY A 121 -4.38 -15.33 -4.17
C GLY A 121 -5.85 -15.72 -4.17
N SER A 122 -6.20 -16.76 -4.90
CA SER A 122 -7.56 -17.27 -5.02
C SER A 122 -8.11 -17.85 -3.70
N ILE A 123 -9.41 -18.10 -3.65
CA ILE A 123 -10.06 -18.76 -2.51
C ILE A 123 -9.44 -20.15 -2.28
N GLY A 124 -9.20 -20.48 -1.01
CA GLY A 124 -8.62 -21.77 -0.63
C GLY A 124 -7.12 -21.91 -0.88
N SER A 125 -6.41 -20.86 -1.32
CA SER A 125 -4.94 -20.89 -1.51
C SER A 125 -4.14 -20.87 -0.20
N GLY A 126 -4.77 -20.55 0.94
CA GLY A 126 -4.15 -20.53 2.25
C GLY A 126 -3.79 -19.16 2.81
N LYS A 127 -4.13 -18.04 2.12
CA LYS A 127 -3.81 -16.66 2.56
C LYS A 127 -4.11 -16.41 4.04
N THR A 128 -5.37 -16.61 4.44
CA THR A 128 -5.80 -16.30 5.80
C THR A 128 -5.13 -17.20 6.83
N SER A 129 -5.03 -18.51 6.54
CA SER A 129 -4.53 -19.50 7.50
C SER A 129 -3.01 -19.58 7.61
N SER A 130 -2.25 -19.19 6.59
CA SER A 130 -0.79 -19.30 6.59
C SER A 130 -0.04 -17.97 6.49
N ALA A 131 -0.75 -16.85 6.24
CA ALA A 131 -0.17 -15.51 6.28
C ALA A 131 -0.91 -14.62 7.30
N MET A 132 -2.20 -14.34 7.09
CA MET A 132 -2.90 -13.35 7.92
C MET A 132 -2.93 -13.73 9.40
N TYR A 133 -3.37 -14.95 9.75
CA TYR A 133 -3.39 -15.40 11.16
C TYR A 133 -2.00 -15.51 11.78
N PRO A 134 -0.99 -16.17 11.15
CA PRO A 134 0.36 -16.23 11.72
C PRO A 134 1.01 -14.86 11.92
N PHE A 135 0.83 -13.93 10.97
CA PHE A 135 1.39 -12.59 11.10
C PHE A 135 0.69 -11.80 12.21
N THR A 136 -0.64 -11.87 12.28
CA THR A 136 -1.42 -11.26 13.37
C THR A 136 -1.00 -11.81 14.73
N LYS A 137 -0.84 -13.13 14.84
CA LYS A 137 -0.40 -13.79 16.07
C LYS A 137 0.95 -13.24 16.53
N GLN A 138 1.94 -13.21 15.65
CA GLN A 138 3.29 -12.70 15.97
C GLN A 138 3.26 -11.23 16.41
N LEU A 139 2.47 -10.37 15.76
CA LEU A 139 2.34 -8.96 16.13
C LEU A 139 1.61 -8.76 17.47
N ILE A 140 0.65 -9.62 17.80
CA ILE A 140 -0.03 -9.61 19.11
C ILE A 140 0.92 -10.09 20.22
N GLU A 141 1.71 -11.13 19.96
CA GLU A 141 2.63 -11.73 20.93
C GLU A 141 3.89 -10.89 21.16
N TYR A 142 4.27 -10.03 20.19
CA TYR A 142 5.46 -9.18 20.34
C TYR A 142 5.37 -8.31 21.59
N SER A 143 6.40 -8.44 22.44
CA SER A 143 6.53 -7.69 23.70
C SER A 143 5.24 -7.61 24.53
N SER A 144 4.44 -8.68 24.54
CA SER A 144 3.09 -8.71 25.12
C SER A 144 3.05 -8.33 26.60
N SER A 145 4.12 -8.62 27.36
CA SER A 145 4.28 -8.26 28.76
C SER A 145 4.80 -6.83 29.00
N ASP A 146 5.36 -6.18 27.95
CA ASP A 146 5.89 -4.82 28.06
C ASP A 146 4.82 -3.80 27.62
N SER A 147 4.26 -3.10 28.57
CA SER A 147 3.23 -2.09 28.31
C SER A 147 3.73 -0.92 27.46
N ALA A 148 5.05 -0.68 27.38
CA ALA A 148 5.64 0.38 26.56
C ALA A 148 5.88 -0.05 25.12
N LYS A 149 6.15 -1.34 24.85
CA LYS A 149 6.58 -1.84 23.55
C LYS A 149 5.51 -2.60 22.76
N LYS A 150 4.52 -3.24 23.43
CA LYS A 150 3.46 -3.99 22.75
C LYS A 150 2.74 -3.16 21.70
N LEU A 151 2.42 -3.73 20.54
CA LEU A 151 1.80 -3.01 19.43
C LEU A 151 0.33 -2.64 19.69
N GLY A 152 -0.07 -1.47 19.18
CA GLY A 152 -1.46 -1.12 18.96
C GLY A 152 -1.92 -1.64 17.59
N LEU A 153 -3.10 -2.28 17.50
CA LEU A 153 -3.56 -2.91 16.28
C LEU A 153 -5.00 -2.51 15.93
N LEU A 154 -5.24 -2.31 14.64
CA LEU A 154 -6.57 -2.35 14.05
C LEU A 154 -6.68 -3.57 13.13
N ILE A 155 -7.69 -4.41 13.36
CA ILE A 155 -7.91 -5.63 12.59
C ILE A 155 -9.31 -5.59 12.00
N LEU A 156 -9.40 -5.62 10.67
CA LEU A 156 -10.66 -5.60 9.92
C LEU A 156 -10.83 -6.88 9.10
N ASP A 157 -12.02 -7.46 9.19
CA ASP A 157 -12.43 -8.65 8.45
C ASP A 157 -13.90 -8.56 8.07
N VAL A 158 -14.22 -8.88 6.83
CA VAL A 158 -15.59 -8.88 6.32
C VAL A 158 -16.37 -10.15 6.67
N LYS A 159 -15.69 -11.24 7.01
CA LYS A 159 -16.31 -12.53 7.34
C LYS A 159 -16.88 -12.54 8.75
N GLY A 160 -16.37 -11.66 9.64
CA GLY A 160 -16.83 -11.53 11.01
C GLY A 160 -16.46 -12.72 11.92
N ASN A 161 -15.41 -13.46 11.60
CA ASN A 161 -14.91 -14.57 12.41
C ASN A 161 -13.46 -14.40 12.86
N TYR A 162 -12.74 -13.45 12.31
CA TYR A 162 -11.34 -13.18 12.61
C TYR A 162 -11.15 -12.81 14.10
N TYR A 163 -12.12 -12.09 14.69
CA TYR A 163 -12.08 -11.70 16.11
C TYR A 163 -11.94 -12.89 17.07
N LEU A 164 -12.46 -14.08 16.71
CA LEU A 164 -12.29 -15.29 17.51
C LEU A 164 -10.83 -15.69 17.63
N LYS A 165 -10.09 -15.61 16.51
CA LYS A 165 -8.65 -15.89 16.49
C LYS A 165 -7.84 -14.82 17.21
N VAL A 166 -8.23 -13.56 17.08
CA VAL A 166 -7.60 -12.45 17.82
C VAL A 166 -7.75 -12.66 19.33
N LYS A 167 -8.95 -13.05 19.79
CA LYS A 167 -9.18 -13.40 21.20
C LYS A 167 -8.30 -14.55 21.66
N GLU A 168 -8.23 -15.64 20.88
CA GLU A 168 -7.38 -16.80 21.17
C GLU A 168 -5.90 -16.39 21.28
N PHE A 169 -5.36 -15.65 20.31
CA PHE A 169 -3.97 -15.21 20.33
C PHE A 169 -3.65 -14.29 21.50
N ALA A 170 -4.53 -13.33 21.79
CA ALA A 170 -4.35 -12.41 22.90
C ALA A 170 -4.47 -13.11 24.28
N GLN A 171 -5.36 -14.09 24.43
CA GLN A 171 -5.44 -14.90 25.64
C GLN A 171 -4.16 -15.69 25.89
N ASN A 172 -3.59 -16.29 24.84
CA ASN A 172 -2.37 -17.10 24.94
C ASN A 172 -1.13 -16.29 25.39
N CYS A 173 -1.12 -14.98 25.17
CA CYS A 173 0.00 -14.11 25.56
C CYS A 173 -0.37 -13.09 26.66
N GLY A 174 -1.51 -13.23 27.33
CA GLY A 174 -1.92 -12.38 28.47
C GLY A 174 -2.45 -11.00 28.10
N ARG A 175 -2.81 -10.77 26.80
CA ARG A 175 -3.36 -9.49 26.29
C ARG A 175 -4.88 -9.45 26.17
N GLN A 176 -5.62 -10.34 26.85
CA GLN A 176 -7.08 -10.38 26.76
C GLN A 176 -7.77 -9.08 27.17
N ASN A 177 -7.16 -8.30 28.10
CA ASN A 177 -7.69 -7.01 28.56
C ASN A 177 -7.36 -5.84 27.60
N ASP A 178 -6.55 -6.09 26.57
CA ASP A 178 -6.23 -5.09 25.56
C ASP A 178 -7.23 -5.09 24.39
N ILE A 179 -8.10 -6.11 24.31
CA ILE A 179 -8.99 -6.30 23.17
C ILE A 179 -10.22 -5.41 23.30
N ILE A 180 -10.51 -4.67 22.24
CA ILE A 180 -11.73 -3.90 22.03
C ILE A 180 -12.45 -4.49 20.82
N VAL A 181 -13.55 -5.21 21.05
CA VAL A 181 -14.38 -5.77 19.99
C VAL A 181 -15.50 -4.78 19.68
N ILE A 182 -15.48 -4.22 18.49
CA ILE A 182 -16.57 -3.36 17.99
C ILE A 182 -17.59 -4.26 17.28
N GLU A 183 -18.78 -4.35 17.86
CA GLU A 183 -19.87 -5.17 17.34
C GLU A 183 -21.23 -4.59 17.74
N PRO A 184 -22.29 -4.76 16.95
CA PRO A 184 -23.64 -4.34 17.32
C PRO A 184 -24.09 -5.00 18.62
N ASN A 185 -24.64 -4.18 19.53
CA ASN A 185 -25.07 -4.59 20.86
C ASN A 185 -23.97 -5.24 21.74
N GLY A 186 -22.70 -4.96 21.42
CA GLY A 186 -21.54 -5.39 22.20
C GLY A 186 -21.26 -4.50 23.41
N PRO A 187 -20.20 -4.82 24.17
CA PRO A 187 -19.85 -4.06 25.38
C PRO A 187 -19.23 -2.68 25.06
N TYR A 188 -18.76 -2.47 23.83
CA TYR A 188 -18.15 -1.21 23.41
C TYR A 188 -19.09 -0.45 22.48
N THR A 189 -19.26 0.83 22.79
CA THR A 189 -19.96 1.80 21.94
C THR A 189 -18.92 2.71 21.27
N TYR A 190 -19.17 3.03 20.03
CA TYR A 190 -18.27 3.86 19.22
C TYR A 190 -19.09 4.86 18.41
N ASN A 191 -18.78 6.13 18.53
CA ASN A 191 -19.37 7.16 17.67
C ASN A 191 -18.35 7.60 16.61
N PRO A 192 -18.56 7.24 15.33
CA PRO A 192 -17.64 7.62 14.26
C PRO A 192 -17.47 9.14 14.08
N LEU A 193 -18.48 9.93 14.46
CA LEU A 193 -18.51 11.38 14.29
C LEU A 193 -18.02 12.17 15.50
N ASP A 194 -17.74 11.51 16.64
CA ASP A 194 -17.19 12.20 17.82
C ASP A 194 -15.69 12.46 17.66
N LYS A 195 -15.37 13.47 16.86
CA LYS A 195 -14.04 13.95 16.56
C LYS A 195 -13.91 15.45 16.85
N PRO A 196 -13.93 15.85 18.12
CA PRO A 196 -13.99 17.27 18.49
C PRO A 196 -12.77 18.08 18.00
N ASN A 197 -11.62 17.42 17.83
CA ASN A 197 -10.37 18.03 17.37
C ASN A 197 -10.29 18.20 15.85
N LEU A 198 -11.12 17.49 15.08
CA LEU A 198 -11.14 17.64 13.62
C LEU A 198 -12.10 18.74 13.19
N LYS A 199 -11.73 19.47 12.13
CA LYS A 199 -12.64 20.45 11.52
C LYS A 199 -13.87 19.76 10.91
N PRO A 200 -15.06 20.39 10.95
CA PRO A 200 -16.27 19.84 10.33
C PRO A 200 -16.09 19.43 8.87
N SER A 201 -15.32 20.21 8.10
CA SER A 201 -15.00 19.91 6.70
C SER A 201 -14.21 18.60 6.52
N VAL A 202 -13.31 18.26 7.45
CA VAL A 202 -12.55 17.00 7.39
C VAL A 202 -13.47 15.80 7.61
N ILE A 203 -14.39 15.90 8.59
CA ILE A 203 -15.37 14.83 8.86
C ILE A 203 -16.33 14.67 7.67
N ALA A 204 -16.80 15.79 7.10
CA ALA A 204 -17.67 15.78 5.91
C ALA A 204 -16.97 15.13 4.71
N ASN A 205 -15.67 15.40 4.52
CA ASN A 205 -14.87 14.77 3.47
C ASN A 205 -14.67 13.25 3.69
N GLN A 206 -14.48 12.81 4.94
CA GLN A 206 -14.47 11.37 5.26
C GLN A 206 -15.81 10.71 4.93
N LEU A 207 -16.94 11.37 5.24
CA LEU A 207 -18.28 10.92 4.87
C LEU A 207 -18.45 10.80 3.36
N LYS A 208 -18.02 11.80 2.60
CA LYS A 208 -18.01 11.75 1.14
C LYS A 208 -17.16 10.59 0.61
N THR A 209 -15.97 10.37 1.19
CA THR A 209 -15.10 9.24 0.83
C THR A 209 -15.82 7.90 1.01
N ILE A 210 -16.63 7.77 2.06
CA ILE A 210 -17.44 6.58 2.30
C ILE A 210 -18.63 6.50 1.32
N LEU A 211 -19.29 7.61 1.00
CA LEU A 211 -20.36 7.64 -0.01
C LEU A 211 -19.84 7.15 -1.38
N LEU A 212 -18.62 7.50 -1.75
CA LEU A 212 -17.97 7.04 -2.98
C LEU A 212 -17.84 5.52 -3.08
N LEU A 213 -17.77 4.78 -1.96
CA LEU A 213 -17.79 3.31 -1.97
C LEU A 213 -19.07 2.71 -2.56
N PHE A 214 -20.16 3.48 -2.56
CA PHE A 214 -21.47 3.06 -3.05
C PHE A 214 -21.86 3.72 -4.38
N SER A 215 -21.03 4.62 -4.91
CA SER A 215 -21.27 5.39 -6.13
C SER A 215 -20.10 5.24 -7.10
N PRO A 216 -19.94 4.08 -7.76
CA PRO A 216 -18.77 3.81 -8.60
C PRO A 216 -18.69 4.64 -9.89
N ASN A 217 -19.74 5.38 -10.27
CA ASN A 217 -19.80 6.16 -11.50
C ASN A 217 -19.58 7.65 -11.24
N ASN A 218 -18.61 8.25 -11.93
CA ASN A 218 -18.26 9.68 -11.86
C ASN A 218 -19.40 10.66 -12.21
N SER A 219 -20.53 10.19 -12.74
CA SER A 219 -21.69 11.03 -13.07
C SER A 219 -22.38 11.66 -11.86
N GLU A 220 -22.10 11.18 -10.66
CA GLU A 220 -22.71 11.64 -9.40
C GLU A 220 -21.82 12.61 -8.59
N ALA A 221 -20.65 13.00 -9.10
CA ALA A 221 -19.68 13.83 -8.37
C ALA A 221 -20.30 15.16 -7.86
N TYR A 222 -21.15 15.79 -8.66
CA TYR A 222 -21.85 17.02 -8.26
C TYR A 222 -22.72 16.83 -7.01
N TRP A 223 -23.47 15.74 -6.93
CA TRP A 223 -24.33 15.45 -5.79
C TRP A 223 -23.55 15.12 -4.54
N LEU A 224 -22.41 14.43 -4.71
CA LEU A 224 -21.50 14.11 -3.59
C LEU A 224 -20.83 15.38 -3.03
N ASP A 225 -20.47 16.34 -3.89
CA ASP A 225 -19.92 17.63 -3.45
C ASP A 225 -20.97 18.46 -2.70
N LYS A 226 -22.21 18.47 -3.17
CA LYS A 226 -23.32 19.10 -2.48
C LYS A 226 -23.67 18.41 -1.16
N ALA A 227 -23.62 17.07 -1.13
CA ALA A 227 -23.81 16.30 0.10
C ALA A 227 -22.70 16.57 1.12
N GLU A 228 -21.43 16.66 0.69
CA GLU A 228 -20.30 17.05 1.55
C GLU A 228 -20.54 18.42 2.19
N THR A 229 -20.98 19.40 1.40
CA THR A 229 -21.29 20.75 1.91
C THR A 229 -22.42 20.69 2.95
N ALA A 230 -23.52 19.98 2.65
CA ALA A 230 -24.65 19.85 3.57
C ALA A 230 -24.25 19.13 4.87
N LEU A 231 -23.43 18.08 4.78
CA LEU A 231 -22.90 17.38 5.93
C LEU A 231 -21.99 18.28 6.78
N CYS A 232 -21.14 19.09 6.15
CA CYS A 232 -20.27 20.04 6.84
C CYS A 232 -21.09 21.03 7.67
N GLU A 233 -22.10 21.67 7.06
CA GLU A 233 -22.95 22.64 7.73
C GLU A 233 -23.83 21.98 8.82
N ALA A 234 -24.33 20.75 8.60
CA ALA A 234 -25.04 19.98 9.63
C ALA A 234 -24.15 19.67 10.83
N ILE A 235 -22.88 19.28 10.60
CA ILE A 235 -21.91 19.00 11.67
C ILE A 235 -21.63 20.28 12.49
N LYS A 236 -21.47 21.44 11.83
CA LYS A 236 -21.30 22.73 12.53
C LYS A 236 -22.47 23.01 13.48
N LEU A 237 -23.70 22.91 12.98
CA LEU A 237 -24.90 23.11 13.80
C LEU A 237 -24.97 22.12 14.97
N CYS A 238 -24.79 20.81 14.72
CA CYS A 238 -24.80 19.80 15.79
C CYS A 238 -23.80 20.15 16.90
N ARG A 239 -22.59 20.53 16.55
CA ARG A 239 -21.55 20.90 17.52
C ARG A 239 -21.97 22.09 18.40
N MET A 240 -22.60 23.08 17.80
CA MET A 240 -23.02 24.26 18.54
C MET A 240 -24.13 24.01 19.56
N TYR A 241 -25.16 23.23 19.20
CA TYR A 241 -26.26 22.99 20.14
C TYR A 241 -26.03 21.79 21.07
N ASN A 242 -25.14 20.86 20.71
CA ASN A 242 -24.90 19.62 21.45
C ASN A 242 -23.46 19.51 22.02
N ASN A 243 -22.88 20.63 22.44
CA ASN A 243 -21.58 20.70 23.12
C ASN A 243 -20.46 19.94 22.39
N ASN A 244 -20.26 20.20 21.12
CA ASN A 244 -19.29 19.50 20.25
C ASN A 244 -19.53 18.01 20.00
N TYR A 245 -20.73 17.50 20.31
CA TYR A 245 -21.09 16.10 20.08
C TYR A 245 -21.98 15.96 18.85
N VAL A 246 -21.66 15.07 17.95
CA VAL A 246 -22.37 14.84 16.68
C VAL A 246 -22.65 13.37 16.53
N THR A 247 -23.86 13.00 16.13
CA THR A 247 -24.22 11.62 15.77
C THR A 247 -24.90 11.57 14.40
N PHE A 248 -24.92 10.40 13.79
CA PHE A 248 -25.65 10.21 12.52
C PHE A 248 -27.16 10.46 12.69
N VAL A 249 -27.71 10.16 13.86
CA VAL A 249 -29.13 10.42 14.16
C VAL A 249 -29.43 11.91 14.14
N GLU A 250 -28.55 12.74 14.73
CA GLU A 250 -28.71 14.19 14.73
C GLU A 250 -28.60 14.78 13.31
N ILE A 251 -27.61 14.35 12.55
CA ILE A 251 -27.45 14.77 11.14
C ILE A 251 -28.68 14.37 10.34
N HIS A 252 -29.15 13.12 10.50
CA HIS A 252 -30.35 12.62 9.81
C HIS A 252 -31.56 13.52 10.05
N LYS A 253 -31.82 13.87 11.31
CA LYS A 253 -32.94 14.75 11.69
C LYS A 253 -32.81 16.14 11.09
N LEU A 254 -31.62 16.75 11.15
CA LEU A 254 -31.38 18.09 10.56
C LEU A 254 -31.64 18.13 9.06
N ILE A 255 -31.28 17.07 8.34
CA ILE A 255 -31.40 17.00 6.88
C ILE A 255 -32.83 16.68 6.45
N THR A 256 -33.54 15.82 7.18
CA THR A 256 -34.85 15.29 6.75
C THR A 256 -36.03 16.07 7.31
N ASP A 257 -35.91 16.64 8.52
CA ASP A 257 -37.00 17.33 9.24
C ASP A 257 -36.73 18.83 9.39
N ILE A 258 -37.43 19.63 8.61
CA ILE A 258 -37.32 21.10 8.65
C ILE A 258 -37.79 21.69 9.99
N ASN A 259 -38.77 21.06 10.68
CA ASN A 259 -39.23 21.53 11.97
C ASN A 259 -38.16 21.31 13.04
N TYR A 260 -37.46 20.18 13.00
CA TYR A 260 -36.32 19.92 13.87
C TYR A 260 -35.19 20.95 13.63
N TYR A 261 -34.87 21.25 12.38
CA TYR A 261 -33.91 22.31 12.04
C TYR A 261 -34.32 23.64 12.69
N HIS A 262 -35.57 24.11 12.48
CA HIS A 262 -36.05 25.39 13.04
C HIS A 262 -36.03 25.40 14.58
N GLU A 263 -36.35 24.27 15.23
CA GLU A 263 -36.23 24.14 16.69
C GLU A 263 -34.78 24.41 17.16
N LYS A 264 -33.78 23.79 16.49
CA LYS A 264 -32.38 23.96 16.84
C LYS A 264 -31.87 25.38 16.54
N ILE A 265 -32.31 26.00 15.46
CA ILE A 265 -31.97 27.38 15.17
C ILE A 265 -32.53 28.33 16.25
N LYS A 266 -33.78 28.14 16.70
CA LYS A 266 -34.35 28.93 17.82
C LYS A 266 -33.51 28.80 19.10
N LEU A 267 -33.06 27.57 19.42
CA LEU A 267 -32.19 27.35 20.57
C LEU A 267 -30.85 28.08 20.43
N LEU A 268 -30.22 28.04 19.25
CA LEU A 268 -28.96 28.75 18.99
C LEU A 268 -29.13 30.25 18.98
N HIS A 269 -30.24 30.74 18.48
CA HIS A 269 -30.57 32.17 18.52
C HIS A 269 -30.72 32.68 19.97
N SER A 270 -31.34 31.90 20.86
CA SER A 270 -31.39 32.27 22.31
C SER A 270 -30.00 32.34 22.93
N ARG A 271 -29.11 31.35 22.61
CA ARG A 271 -27.69 31.38 23.05
C ARG A 271 -26.92 32.57 22.52
N PHE A 272 -27.20 32.99 21.28
CA PHE A 272 -26.63 34.19 20.69
C PHE A 272 -27.04 35.46 21.46
N LEU A 273 -28.32 35.61 21.75
CA LEU A 273 -28.83 36.75 22.52
C LEU A 273 -28.26 36.82 23.95
N ASP A 274 -27.98 35.66 24.54
CA ASP A 274 -27.33 35.55 25.84
C ASP A 274 -25.81 35.78 25.82
N ASN A 275 -25.24 36.12 24.69
CA ASN A 275 -23.78 36.26 24.46
C ASN A 275 -22.96 35.00 24.83
N LYS A 276 -23.55 33.83 24.67
CA LYS A 276 -22.91 32.54 25.00
C LYS A 276 -22.13 31.93 23.84
N LEU A 277 -22.14 32.56 22.66
CA LEU A 277 -21.42 32.09 21.47
C LEU A 277 -20.13 32.90 21.24
N SER A 278 -19.07 32.21 20.88
CA SER A 278 -17.83 32.83 20.42
C SER A 278 -17.97 33.44 19.01
N LYS A 279 -17.04 34.31 18.62
CA LYS A 279 -17.05 34.93 17.28
C LYS A 279 -16.99 33.87 16.16
N VAL A 280 -16.27 32.76 16.38
CA VAL A 280 -16.16 31.65 15.41
C VAL A 280 -17.50 30.94 15.28
N GLU A 281 -18.14 30.62 16.42
CA GLU A 281 -19.46 29.98 16.43
C GLU A 281 -20.54 30.86 15.79
N ILE A 282 -20.49 32.20 15.99
CA ILE A 282 -21.40 33.13 15.32
C ILE A 282 -21.20 33.08 13.80
N TYR A 283 -19.94 33.10 13.34
CA TYR A 283 -19.63 33.02 11.90
C TYR A 283 -20.14 31.68 11.31
N ASP A 284 -19.88 30.56 11.99
CA ASP A 284 -20.33 29.24 11.57
C ASP A 284 -21.85 29.10 11.58
N LEU A 285 -22.54 29.73 12.58
CA LEU A 285 -23.99 29.74 12.67
C LEU A 285 -24.61 30.50 11.48
N LEU A 286 -24.09 31.70 11.16
CA LEU A 286 -24.57 32.50 10.04
C LEU A 286 -24.33 31.79 8.69
N SER A 287 -23.18 31.13 8.53
CA SER A 287 -22.87 30.31 7.36
C SER A 287 -23.88 29.17 7.20
N ALA A 288 -24.13 28.41 8.29
CA ALA A 288 -25.05 27.29 8.28
C ALA A 288 -26.50 27.71 8.01
N ILE A 289 -26.98 28.82 8.64
CA ILE A 289 -28.32 29.35 8.38
C ILE A 289 -28.46 29.73 6.91
N LYS A 290 -27.49 30.53 6.38
CA LYS A 290 -27.49 30.91 4.97
C LYS A 290 -27.59 29.69 4.06
N PHE A 291 -26.76 28.67 4.29
CA PHE A 291 -26.78 27.44 3.50
C PHE A 291 -28.13 26.74 3.56
N PHE A 292 -28.64 26.47 4.79
CA PHE A 292 -29.87 25.68 4.94
C PHE A 292 -31.10 26.42 4.39
N GLU A 293 -31.23 27.72 4.67
CA GLU A 293 -32.41 28.48 4.27
C GLU A 293 -32.37 28.94 2.80
N GLN A 294 -31.22 29.39 2.30
CA GLN A 294 -31.12 29.97 0.97
C GLN A 294 -30.67 29.00 -0.12
N GLU A 295 -29.91 27.91 0.24
CA GLU A 295 -29.36 27.00 -0.73
C GLU A 295 -29.95 25.58 -0.62
N PHE A 296 -30.24 25.05 0.58
CA PHE A 296 -30.67 23.67 0.77
C PHE A 296 -32.21 23.54 0.73
N PHE A 297 -32.93 24.18 1.67
CA PHE A 297 -34.40 24.11 1.70
C PHE A 297 -35.10 24.97 0.65
N ALA A 298 -34.36 25.91 0.01
CA ALA A 298 -34.87 26.70 -1.10
C ALA A 298 -34.80 25.95 -2.45
N LEU A 299 -34.19 24.77 -2.51
CA LEU A 299 -34.18 23.93 -3.72
C LEU A 299 -35.60 23.51 -4.09
N ASP A 300 -35.83 23.29 -5.41
CA ASP A 300 -37.05 22.63 -5.85
C ASP A 300 -37.17 21.23 -5.24
N LEU A 301 -38.38 20.75 -5.08
CA LEU A 301 -38.68 19.52 -4.34
C LEU A 301 -37.94 18.29 -4.92
N ARG A 302 -37.74 18.22 -6.23
CA ARG A 302 -37.06 17.10 -6.87
C ARG A 302 -35.57 17.10 -6.54
N THR A 303 -34.91 18.22 -6.69
CA THR A 303 -33.49 18.43 -6.39
C THR A 303 -33.21 18.21 -4.92
N LEU A 304 -34.03 18.77 -4.04
CA LEU A 304 -33.93 18.56 -2.60
C LEU A 304 -34.05 17.08 -2.20
N ASN A 305 -34.99 16.32 -2.81
CA ASN A 305 -35.16 14.90 -2.53
C ASN A 305 -33.97 14.07 -3.01
N ILE A 306 -33.35 14.42 -4.16
CA ILE A 306 -32.12 13.75 -4.63
C ILE A 306 -31.01 13.97 -3.60
N LEU A 307 -30.78 15.22 -3.18
CA LEU A 307 -29.71 15.53 -2.23
C LEU A 307 -29.94 14.89 -0.85
N LYS A 308 -31.18 14.93 -0.35
CA LYS A 308 -31.56 14.20 0.87
C LYS A 308 -31.30 12.70 0.73
N SER A 309 -31.63 12.10 -0.41
CA SER A 309 -31.40 10.69 -0.68
C SER A 309 -29.92 10.31 -0.61
N GLU A 310 -29.04 11.14 -1.18
CA GLU A 310 -27.60 10.91 -1.11
C GLU A 310 -27.08 10.90 0.33
N ILE A 311 -27.47 11.87 1.14
CA ILE A 311 -27.04 11.96 2.54
C ILE A 311 -27.62 10.80 3.37
N THR A 312 -28.90 10.46 3.13
CA THR A 312 -29.58 9.42 3.91
C THR A 312 -29.12 8.00 3.54
N ARG A 313 -28.43 7.81 2.42
CA ARG A 313 -27.79 6.50 2.09
C ARG A 313 -26.87 6.00 3.21
N ILE A 314 -26.20 6.89 3.94
CA ILE A 314 -25.40 6.50 5.13
C ILE A 314 -26.25 6.58 6.39
N THR A 315 -26.92 7.70 6.64
CA THR A 315 -27.54 7.95 7.95
C THR A 315 -28.70 7.03 8.27
N ASN A 316 -29.43 6.52 7.26
CA ASN A 316 -30.54 5.57 7.42
C ASN A 316 -30.14 4.30 8.17
N PHE A 317 -28.92 3.78 7.96
CA PHE A 317 -28.46 2.58 8.66
C PHE A 317 -28.42 2.75 10.19
N PHE A 318 -28.18 3.99 10.65
CA PHE A 318 -28.06 4.31 12.06
C PHE A 318 -29.38 4.72 12.71
N VAL A 319 -30.39 5.02 11.92
CA VAL A 319 -31.71 5.44 12.42
C VAL A 319 -32.72 4.31 12.39
N SER A 320 -32.59 3.39 11.42
CA SER A 320 -33.57 2.32 11.18
C SER A 320 -33.43 1.12 12.12
N ASP A 321 -32.31 0.98 12.81
CA ASP A 321 -32.03 -0.16 13.69
C ASP A 321 -31.58 0.31 15.08
N TYR A 322 -32.31 -0.10 16.12
CA TYR A 322 -32.04 0.32 17.50
C TYR A 322 -30.69 -0.17 18.03
N GLU A 323 -30.29 -1.40 17.73
CA GLU A 323 -29.02 -1.95 18.20
C GLU A 323 -27.83 -1.21 17.56
N ILE A 324 -27.96 -0.87 16.28
CA ILE A 324 -26.97 -0.10 15.54
C ILE A 324 -26.90 1.34 16.09
N SER A 325 -28.05 1.98 16.26
CA SER A 325 -28.13 3.32 16.85
C SER A 325 -27.50 3.39 18.24
N LYS A 326 -27.82 2.43 19.10
CA LYS A 326 -27.28 2.33 20.45
C LYS A 326 -25.77 2.14 20.48
N THR A 327 -25.22 1.36 19.51
CA THR A 327 -23.79 1.05 19.46
C THR A 327 -22.98 2.20 18.84
N PHE A 328 -23.49 2.81 17.75
CA PHE A 328 -22.73 3.77 16.95
C PHE A 328 -23.20 5.23 17.04
N CYS A 329 -24.31 5.48 17.75
CA CYS A 329 -24.82 6.81 18.06
C CYS A 329 -25.18 6.93 19.55
N PRO A 330 -24.36 6.42 20.49
CA PRO A 330 -24.69 6.46 21.91
C PRO A 330 -24.75 7.90 22.40
N PRO A 331 -25.45 8.16 23.53
CA PRO A 331 -25.23 9.38 24.30
C PRO A 331 -23.76 9.49 24.72
N ARG A 332 -23.24 10.72 24.86
CA ARG A 332 -21.81 10.95 25.15
C ARG A 332 -21.32 10.24 26.41
N GLU A 333 -22.15 10.20 27.45
CA GLU A 333 -21.87 9.53 28.73
C GLU A 333 -21.70 8.01 28.58
N ASN A 334 -22.30 7.42 27.57
CA ASN A 334 -22.26 5.99 27.29
C ASN A 334 -21.16 5.61 26.27
N LEU A 335 -20.37 6.59 25.79
CA LEU A 335 -19.29 6.34 24.83
C LEU A 335 -18.11 5.67 25.53
N SER A 336 -17.82 4.42 25.16
CA SER A 336 -16.75 3.63 25.77
C SER A 336 -15.47 3.53 24.92
N PHE A 337 -15.58 3.50 23.60
CA PHE A 337 -14.43 3.59 22.69
C PHE A 337 -14.37 4.98 22.05
N LYS A 338 -13.37 5.77 22.45
CA LYS A 338 -13.24 7.19 22.05
C LYS A 338 -12.38 7.41 20.80
N GLY A 339 -11.87 6.35 20.18
CA GLY A 339 -11.02 6.44 19.00
C GLY A 339 -9.63 5.85 19.22
N PHE A 340 -8.73 6.11 18.28
CA PHE A 340 -7.46 5.36 18.17
C PHE A 340 -6.30 5.96 18.95
N TYR A 341 -6.44 7.13 19.57
CA TYR A 341 -5.37 7.71 20.39
C TYR A 341 -4.91 6.72 21.49
N ASP A 342 -5.85 6.19 22.29
CA ASP A 342 -5.53 5.22 23.34
C ASP A 342 -4.99 3.89 22.80
N VAL A 343 -5.44 3.48 21.60
CA VAL A 343 -4.92 2.27 20.92
C VAL A 343 -3.43 2.44 20.61
N ILE A 344 -3.05 3.58 20.09
CA ILE A 344 -1.67 3.93 19.77
C ILE A 344 -0.84 4.08 21.04
N GLN A 345 -1.32 4.83 22.03
CA GLN A 345 -0.57 5.14 23.26
C GLN A 345 -0.42 3.93 24.21
N SER A 346 -1.44 3.08 24.31
CA SER A 346 -1.48 1.97 25.27
C SER A 346 -1.25 0.59 24.63
N GLY A 347 -1.13 0.52 23.30
CA GLY A 347 -0.96 -0.75 22.58
C GLY A 347 -2.18 -1.65 22.69
N LYS A 348 -3.40 -1.12 22.49
CA LYS A 348 -4.64 -1.92 22.49
C LYS A 348 -4.90 -2.55 21.12
N ILE A 349 -5.82 -3.52 21.09
CA ILE A 349 -6.19 -4.28 19.89
C ILE A 349 -7.65 -4.02 19.60
N VAL A 350 -7.94 -3.30 18.52
CA VAL A 350 -9.29 -3.09 18.02
C VAL A 350 -9.60 -4.10 16.94
N VAL A 351 -10.69 -4.81 17.07
CA VAL A 351 -11.17 -5.76 16.06
C VAL A 351 -12.66 -5.57 15.80
N LEU A 352 -13.05 -5.57 14.54
CA LEU A 352 -14.43 -5.44 14.11
C LEU A 352 -15.08 -6.83 13.99
N ASN A 353 -16.24 -7.02 14.62
CA ASN A 353 -17.09 -8.19 14.48
C ASN A 353 -18.40 -7.81 13.80
N MET A 354 -18.35 -7.59 12.50
CA MET A 354 -19.54 -7.28 11.69
C MET A 354 -19.51 -8.05 10.38
N ASN A 355 -20.16 -9.21 10.36
CA ASN A 355 -20.24 -10.06 9.17
C ASN A 355 -21.01 -9.36 8.04
N ILE A 356 -20.39 -9.24 6.87
CA ILE A 356 -20.96 -8.59 5.69
C ILE A 356 -22.24 -9.28 5.21
N SER A 357 -22.38 -10.60 5.39
CA SER A 357 -23.60 -11.32 5.00
C SER A 357 -24.80 -10.91 5.82
N LYS A 358 -24.60 -10.54 7.11
CA LYS A 358 -25.65 -10.07 8.02
C LYS A 358 -25.89 -8.57 7.87
N TYR A 359 -24.82 -7.77 7.88
CA TYR A 359 -24.91 -6.30 7.97
C TYR A 359 -24.70 -5.59 6.63
N LYS A 360 -24.34 -6.33 5.55
CA LYS A 360 -24.22 -5.81 4.18
C LYS A 360 -23.40 -4.50 4.12
N ASN A 361 -24.01 -3.45 3.56
CA ASN A 361 -23.36 -2.15 3.38
C ASN A 361 -22.97 -1.48 4.70
N LEU A 362 -23.71 -1.71 5.78
CA LEU A 362 -23.35 -1.16 7.10
C LEU A 362 -21.99 -1.67 7.57
N SER A 363 -21.70 -2.97 7.37
CA SER A 363 -20.36 -3.51 7.68
C SER A 363 -19.25 -2.79 6.92
N LYS A 364 -19.47 -2.51 5.63
CA LYS A 364 -18.52 -1.74 4.80
C LYS A 364 -18.33 -0.30 5.31
N ILE A 365 -19.43 0.36 5.67
CA ILE A 365 -19.42 1.74 6.21
C ILE A 365 -18.59 1.78 7.50
N ILE A 366 -18.89 0.91 8.45
CA ILE A 366 -18.19 0.90 9.75
C ILE A 366 -16.71 0.51 9.57
N SER A 367 -16.40 -0.47 8.72
CA SER A 367 -15.02 -0.84 8.40
C SER A 367 -14.25 0.34 7.80
N ALA A 368 -14.85 1.04 6.84
CA ALA A 368 -14.23 2.20 6.21
C ALA A 368 -14.02 3.34 7.23
N TYR A 369 -14.99 3.58 8.12
CA TYR A 369 -14.87 4.56 9.19
C TYR A 369 -13.74 4.23 10.15
N LEU A 370 -13.72 3.03 10.70
CA LEU A 370 -12.65 2.58 11.61
C LEU A 370 -11.27 2.70 10.95
N LYS A 371 -11.19 2.33 9.66
CA LYS A 371 -9.96 2.48 8.88
C LYS A 371 -9.54 3.95 8.76
N LEU A 372 -10.43 4.82 8.30
CA LEU A 372 -10.13 6.25 8.11
C LEU A 372 -9.80 6.95 9.45
N ASP A 373 -10.48 6.58 10.53
CA ASP A 373 -10.20 7.08 11.86
C ASP A 373 -8.81 6.66 12.34
N PHE A 374 -8.48 5.38 12.20
CA PHE A 374 -7.14 4.87 12.51
C PHE A 374 -6.06 5.57 11.66
N GLN A 375 -6.27 5.67 10.36
CA GLN A 375 -5.33 6.34 9.45
C GLN A 375 -5.10 7.80 9.84
N THR A 376 -6.17 8.53 10.16
CA THR A 376 -6.09 9.92 10.60
C THR A 376 -5.28 10.05 11.89
N GLU A 377 -5.52 9.17 12.86
CA GLU A 377 -4.78 9.18 14.12
C GLU A 377 -3.30 8.82 13.93
N VAL A 378 -3.01 7.82 13.09
CA VAL A 378 -1.62 7.45 12.74
C VAL A 378 -0.90 8.62 12.07
N MET A 379 -1.54 9.33 11.15
CA MET A 379 -0.93 10.47 10.46
C MET A 379 -0.73 11.68 11.40
N SER A 380 -1.57 11.84 12.42
CA SER A 380 -1.43 12.90 13.42
C SER A 380 -0.12 12.78 14.22
N ARG A 381 0.48 11.60 14.27
CA ARG A 381 1.80 11.36 14.90
C ARG A 381 2.93 12.15 14.23
N LEU A 382 2.83 12.39 12.92
CA LEU A 382 3.84 13.14 12.18
C LEU A 382 3.83 14.64 12.48
N ALA A 383 2.72 15.13 13.02
CA ALA A 383 2.52 16.56 13.31
C ALA A 383 2.67 16.92 14.80
N SER A 384 2.96 15.96 15.68
CA SER A 384 2.97 16.18 17.12
C SER A 384 3.97 15.28 17.85
N ASP A 385 4.81 15.87 18.67
CA ASP A 385 5.76 15.15 19.55
C ASP A 385 5.10 14.45 20.76
N SER A 386 3.78 14.57 20.90
CA SER A 386 3.04 14.00 22.05
C SER A 386 2.76 12.50 21.92
N TYR A 387 3.02 11.89 20.76
CA TYR A 387 2.79 10.47 20.54
C TYR A 387 4.00 9.61 20.94
N SER A 388 3.71 8.41 21.43
CA SER A 388 4.75 7.43 21.68
C SER A 388 5.33 6.91 20.37
N ASP A 389 6.60 6.52 20.39
CA ASP A 389 7.32 5.88 19.27
C ASP A 389 6.89 4.43 18.98
N ARG A 390 5.83 3.97 19.65
CA ARG A 390 5.27 2.62 19.57
C ARG A 390 4.92 2.25 18.13
N PRO A 391 5.37 1.11 17.59
CA PRO A 391 4.86 0.58 16.35
C PRO A 391 3.37 0.27 16.45
N VAL A 392 2.64 0.52 15.38
CA VAL A 392 1.22 0.17 15.27
C VAL A 392 0.99 -0.66 14.02
N ALA A 393 -0.08 -1.44 13.99
CA ALA A 393 -0.37 -2.27 12.82
C ALA A 393 -1.83 -2.14 12.37
N PHE A 394 -2.01 -2.06 11.06
CA PHE A 394 -3.27 -2.22 10.38
C PHE A 394 -3.29 -3.54 9.63
N ILE A 395 -4.21 -4.42 10.01
CA ILE A 395 -4.36 -5.76 9.42
C ILE A 395 -5.75 -5.86 8.81
N SER A 396 -5.81 -6.24 7.55
CA SER A 396 -7.07 -6.27 6.82
C SER A 396 -7.14 -7.48 5.90
N ASP A 397 -8.13 -8.36 6.15
CA ASP A 397 -8.50 -9.43 5.22
C ASP A 397 -9.63 -8.94 4.30
N GLU A 398 -9.63 -9.39 3.03
CA GLU A 398 -10.57 -8.96 1.97
C GLU A 398 -10.66 -7.43 1.81
N TYR A 399 -9.50 -6.77 1.76
CA TYR A 399 -9.35 -5.33 1.77
C TYR A 399 -10.11 -4.60 0.65
N SER A 400 -10.33 -5.25 -0.49
CA SER A 400 -11.12 -4.70 -1.61
C SER A 400 -12.54 -4.27 -1.22
N GLU A 401 -13.10 -4.79 -0.12
CA GLU A 401 -14.45 -4.46 0.31
C GLU A 401 -14.60 -3.04 0.89
N TYR A 402 -13.50 -2.41 1.32
CA TYR A 402 -13.50 -1.08 1.94
C TYR A 402 -12.28 -0.22 1.59
N VAL A 403 -11.59 -0.56 0.50
CA VAL A 403 -10.52 0.28 -0.06
C VAL A 403 -11.08 1.64 -0.51
N THR A 404 -10.33 2.71 -0.25
CA THR A 404 -10.70 4.08 -0.63
C THR A 404 -9.60 4.75 -1.44
N LEU A 405 -9.93 5.79 -2.21
CA LEU A 405 -8.94 6.54 -3.01
C LEU A 405 -7.85 7.20 -2.15
N THR A 406 -8.16 7.52 -0.90
CA THR A 406 -7.22 8.14 0.05
C THR A 406 -6.15 7.19 0.57
N ASP A 407 -6.33 5.88 0.40
CA ASP A 407 -5.40 4.87 0.91
C ASP A 407 -4.02 4.93 0.25
N SER A 408 -3.94 5.36 -1.01
CA SER A 408 -2.67 5.57 -1.70
C SER A 408 -1.77 6.58 -0.97
N ASN A 409 -2.36 7.69 -0.49
CA ASN A 409 -1.65 8.71 0.26
C ASN A 409 -1.24 8.20 1.65
N PHE A 410 -2.11 7.44 2.32
CA PHE A 410 -1.79 6.85 3.61
C PHE A 410 -0.62 5.88 3.52
N PHE A 411 -0.64 4.92 2.59
CA PHE A 411 0.43 3.93 2.46
C PHE A 411 1.78 4.54 2.07
N SER A 412 1.79 5.66 1.35
CA SER A 412 3.04 6.36 1.01
C SER A 412 3.73 7.01 2.22
N GLN A 413 2.96 7.40 3.25
CA GLN A 413 3.46 8.15 4.41
C GLN A 413 3.48 7.32 5.71
N SER A 414 2.78 6.19 5.76
CA SER A 414 2.60 5.36 6.96
C SER A 414 3.91 4.81 7.54
N ARG A 415 4.97 4.70 6.71
CA ARG A 415 6.31 4.29 7.14
C ARG A 415 6.90 5.24 8.19
N GLU A 416 6.85 6.54 7.95
CA GLU A 416 7.35 7.55 8.91
C GLU A 416 6.58 7.51 10.23
N ALA A 417 5.28 7.23 10.15
CA ALA A 417 4.43 7.07 11.32
C ALA A 417 4.59 5.71 12.03
N LYS A 418 5.59 4.89 11.68
CA LYS A 418 5.82 3.54 12.23
C LYS A 418 4.57 2.66 12.21
N CYS A 419 3.83 2.70 11.10
CA CYS A 419 2.65 1.87 10.88
C CYS A 419 2.96 0.71 9.94
N ILE A 420 2.68 -0.51 10.41
CA ILE A 420 2.79 -1.75 9.64
C ILE A 420 1.45 -2.01 9.00
N ASN A 421 1.38 -2.08 7.68
CA ASN A 421 0.14 -2.40 6.99
C ASN A 421 0.25 -3.79 6.36
N ILE A 422 -0.65 -4.71 6.76
CA ILE A 422 -0.75 -6.07 6.22
C ILE A 422 -2.14 -6.22 5.63
N ILE A 423 -2.24 -6.16 4.32
CA ILE A 423 -3.51 -6.24 3.62
C ILE A 423 -3.57 -7.45 2.69
N SER A 424 -4.74 -8.07 2.68
CA SER A 424 -5.03 -9.22 1.83
C SER A 424 -6.21 -8.92 0.91
N THR A 425 -6.10 -9.38 -0.33
CA THR A 425 -7.17 -9.35 -1.33
C THR A 425 -7.13 -10.63 -2.17
N GLN A 426 -8.20 -10.92 -2.88
CA GLN A 426 -8.22 -12.08 -3.78
C GLN A 426 -7.36 -11.85 -5.00
N SER A 427 -7.43 -10.65 -5.59
CA SER A 427 -6.71 -10.28 -6.81
C SER A 427 -6.55 -8.77 -6.93
N TYR A 428 -5.69 -8.33 -7.85
CA TYR A 428 -5.59 -6.91 -8.22
C TYR A 428 -6.83 -6.42 -8.96
N THR A 429 -7.49 -7.31 -9.72
CA THR A 429 -8.78 -7.00 -10.37
C THR A 429 -9.86 -6.70 -9.33
N SER A 430 -9.84 -7.33 -8.15
CA SER A 430 -10.78 -7.01 -7.06
C SER A 430 -10.61 -5.56 -6.58
N LEU A 431 -9.37 -5.07 -6.46
CA LEU A 431 -9.08 -3.66 -6.13
C LEU A 431 -9.52 -2.72 -7.25
N LEU A 432 -9.27 -3.11 -8.51
CA LEU A 432 -9.68 -2.32 -9.67
C LEU A 432 -11.20 -2.17 -9.75
N ASN A 433 -11.93 -3.26 -9.51
CA ASN A 433 -13.39 -3.23 -9.47
C ASN A 433 -13.93 -2.33 -8.34
N ALA A 434 -13.28 -2.36 -7.17
CA ALA A 434 -13.71 -1.57 -6.02
C ALA A 434 -13.47 -0.06 -6.21
N LEU A 435 -12.34 0.34 -6.78
CA LEU A 435 -11.98 1.75 -6.97
C LEU A 435 -12.37 2.32 -8.34
N ASN A 436 -12.63 1.47 -9.32
CA ASN A 436 -12.88 1.85 -10.71
C ASN A 436 -11.83 2.85 -11.28
N ASN A 437 -10.61 2.81 -10.77
CA ASN A 437 -9.51 3.68 -11.16
C ASN A 437 -8.19 2.90 -11.18
N LYS A 438 -7.72 2.56 -12.37
CA LYS A 438 -6.53 1.75 -12.57
C LYS A 438 -5.27 2.41 -11.98
N TYR A 439 -5.09 3.71 -12.18
CA TYR A 439 -3.90 4.41 -11.69
C TYR A 439 -3.85 4.46 -10.16
N SER A 440 -4.99 4.68 -9.50
CA SER A 440 -5.05 4.64 -8.03
C SER A 440 -4.71 3.24 -7.49
N VAL A 441 -5.17 2.19 -8.15
CA VAL A 441 -4.84 0.79 -7.79
C VAL A 441 -3.35 0.53 -7.98
N GLU A 442 -2.75 0.96 -9.10
CA GLU A 442 -1.31 0.81 -9.34
C GLU A 442 -0.47 1.53 -8.28
N VAL A 443 -0.86 2.75 -7.87
CA VAL A 443 -0.19 3.49 -6.78
C VAL A 443 -0.31 2.76 -5.45
N ILE A 444 -1.49 2.21 -5.11
CA ILE A 444 -1.66 1.40 -3.89
C ILE A 444 -0.74 0.18 -3.94
N ILE A 445 -0.75 -0.58 -5.05
CA ILE A 445 0.11 -1.76 -5.22
C ILE A 445 1.59 -1.39 -5.10
N GLN A 446 2.01 -0.26 -5.66
CA GLN A 446 3.39 0.23 -5.60
C GLN A 446 3.83 0.51 -4.15
N ASN A 447 2.97 1.13 -3.34
CA ASN A 447 3.28 1.49 -1.94
C ASN A 447 3.25 0.29 -0.97
N LEU A 448 2.77 -0.86 -1.41
CA LEU A 448 2.78 -2.12 -0.67
C LEU A 448 3.95 -2.98 -1.16
N VAL A 449 5.16 -2.66 -0.71
CA VAL A 449 6.41 -3.16 -1.30
C VAL A 449 6.61 -4.66 -1.08
N ASN A 450 6.34 -5.17 0.13
CA ASN A 450 6.39 -6.60 0.41
C ASN A 450 5.19 -7.30 -0.22
N LYS A 451 5.44 -8.15 -1.20
CA LYS A 451 4.39 -8.85 -1.94
C LYS A 451 4.47 -10.35 -1.72
N ILE A 452 3.32 -10.95 -1.46
CA ILE A 452 3.14 -12.38 -1.25
C ILE A 452 2.02 -12.86 -2.16
N TRP A 453 2.37 -13.60 -3.21
CA TRP A 453 1.41 -14.16 -4.17
C TRP A 453 1.22 -15.64 -3.91
N PHE A 454 0.05 -16.01 -3.45
CA PHE A 454 -0.45 -17.37 -3.45
C PHE A 454 -0.98 -17.75 -4.84
N ARG A 455 -1.44 -19.00 -5.00
CA ARG A 455 -2.07 -19.44 -6.24
C ARG A 455 -3.16 -18.46 -6.69
N SER A 456 -3.11 -18.05 -7.95
CA SER A 456 -4.03 -17.09 -8.54
C SER A 456 -4.25 -17.43 -10.01
N ASP A 457 -5.44 -17.14 -10.52
CA ASP A 457 -5.87 -17.23 -11.91
C ASP A 457 -6.19 -15.85 -12.52
N ASP A 458 -6.05 -14.78 -11.73
CA ASP A 458 -6.27 -13.41 -12.17
C ASP A 458 -5.11 -12.92 -13.05
N ILE A 459 -5.43 -12.59 -14.31
CA ILE A 459 -4.45 -12.19 -15.32
C ILE A 459 -3.67 -10.93 -14.88
N PHE A 460 -4.37 -9.91 -14.36
CA PHE A 460 -3.72 -8.66 -13.94
C PHE A 460 -2.73 -8.89 -12.78
N THR A 461 -3.10 -9.71 -11.82
CA THR A 461 -2.19 -10.11 -10.72
C THR A 461 -0.98 -10.87 -11.23
N ILE A 462 -1.20 -11.85 -12.12
CA ILE A 462 -0.12 -12.69 -12.68
C ILE A 462 0.84 -11.85 -13.52
N GLU A 463 0.35 -11.03 -14.45
CA GLU A 463 1.19 -10.18 -15.30
C GLU A 463 2.02 -9.19 -14.47
N SER A 464 1.41 -8.60 -13.45
CA SER A 464 2.11 -7.68 -12.54
C SER A 464 3.25 -8.38 -11.80
N ALA A 465 2.99 -9.58 -11.26
CA ALA A 465 4.01 -10.39 -10.61
C ALA A 465 5.12 -10.80 -11.59
N GLN A 466 4.78 -11.29 -12.78
CA GLN A 466 5.74 -11.67 -13.82
C GLN A 466 6.68 -10.51 -14.20
N LYS A 467 6.11 -9.30 -14.38
CA LYS A 467 6.90 -8.09 -14.69
C LYS A 467 7.86 -7.74 -13.54
N GLN A 468 7.44 -7.95 -12.28
CA GLN A 468 8.25 -7.63 -11.11
C GLN A 468 9.41 -8.63 -10.91
N PHE A 469 9.19 -9.92 -11.16
CA PHE A 469 10.27 -10.94 -11.14
C PHE A 469 11.20 -10.86 -12.35
N GLY A 470 10.71 -10.32 -13.48
CA GLY A 470 11.49 -10.17 -14.71
C GLY A 470 11.54 -11.43 -15.56
N LYS A 471 12.51 -11.43 -16.48
CA LYS A 471 12.71 -12.49 -17.47
C LYS A 471 14.12 -13.05 -17.38
N LYS A 472 14.29 -14.27 -17.87
CA LYS A 472 15.60 -14.93 -18.03
C LYS A 472 15.66 -15.69 -19.35
N ASP A 473 16.88 -15.96 -19.82
CA ASP A 473 17.10 -16.80 -20.97
C ASP A 473 16.66 -18.25 -20.65
N ARG A 474 15.81 -18.81 -21.51
CA ARG A 474 15.42 -20.22 -21.51
C ARG A 474 15.77 -20.87 -22.83
N THR A 475 16.35 -22.06 -22.77
CA THR A 475 16.64 -22.87 -23.94
C THR A 475 15.39 -23.66 -24.32
N HIS A 476 14.88 -23.39 -25.51
CA HIS A 476 13.79 -24.13 -26.12
C HIS A 476 14.37 -25.12 -27.13
N ILE A 477 14.05 -26.39 -26.94
CA ILE A 477 14.44 -27.48 -27.83
C ILE A 477 13.22 -27.91 -28.60
N SER A 478 13.25 -27.74 -29.92
CA SER A 478 12.20 -28.25 -30.82
C SER A 478 12.72 -29.41 -31.63
N HIS A 479 11.99 -30.51 -31.59
CA HIS A 479 12.25 -31.69 -32.39
C HIS A 479 11.33 -31.65 -33.62
N THR A 480 11.91 -31.66 -34.81
CA THR A 480 11.19 -31.76 -36.05
C THR A 480 11.48 -33.13 -36.64
N PHE A 481 10.47 -33.99 -36.73
CA PHE A 481 10.55 -35.25 -37.41
C PHE A 481 10.02 -35.08 -38.81
N SER A 482 10.86 -35.35 -39.84
CA SER A 482 10.37 -35.47 -41.21
C SER A 482 10.51 -36.90 -41.72
N GLU A 483 9.38 -37.44 -42.10
CA GLU A 483 9.28 -38.77 -42.69
C GLU A 483 9.04 -38.61 -44.20
N ASN A 484 10.00 -39.07 -45.00
CA ASN A 484 9.78 -39.14 -46.41
C ASN A 484 9.09 -40.48 -46.72
N ALA A 485 7.84 -40.38 -47.19
CA ALA A 485 7.08 -41.57 -47.57
C ALA A 485 7.78 -42.36 -48.68
N LYS A 486 7.72 -43.66 -48.57
CA LYS A 486 8.25 -44.57 -49.55
C LYS A 486 7.50 -44.39 -50.89
N GLN A 487 8.20 -43.79 -51.90
CA GLN A 487 7.64 -43.72 -53.26
C GLN A 487 7.93 -45.06 -53.95
N THR A 488 6.93 -45.82 -54.15
CA THR A 488 6.99 -47.04 -54.97
C THR A 488 6.52 -46.70 -56.38
N ASN A 489 7.46 -46.65 -57.33
CA ASN A 489 7.12 -46.54 -58.76
C ASN A 489 7.11 -47.92 -59.37
N TYR A 490 5.96 -48.34 -59.87
CA TYR A 490 5.80 -49.57 -60.64
C TYR A 490 6.14 -49.27 -62.10
N ASN A 491 7.19 -49.91 -62.63
CA ASN A 491 7.55 -49.76 -64.01
C ASN A 491 6.82 -50.84 -64.82
N PHE A 492 5.83 -50.40 -65.64
CA PHE A 492 4.96 -51.25 -66.41
C PHE A 492 5.66 -52.06 -67.52
N ILE A 493 6.86 -51.57 -67.95
CA ILE A 493 7.61 -52.22 -69.04
C ILE A 493 8.51 -53.37 -68.54
N THR A 494 9.04 -53.22 -67.33
CA THR A 494 9.98 -54.23 -66.74
C THR A 494 9.36 -55.10 -65.66
N HIS A 495 8.08 -54.90 -65.36
CA HIS A 495 7.35 -55.57 -64.26
C HIS A 495 8.11 -55.49 -62.89
N SER A 496 8.94 -54.47 -62.67
CA SER A 496 9.73 -54.30 -61.45
C SER A 496 9.23 -53.16 -60.60
N LEU A 497 9.20 -53.39 -59.28
CA LEU A 497 8.96 -52.41 -58.25
C LEU A 497 10.29 -51.78 -57.79
N ASN A 498 10.52 -50.52 -58.16
CA ASN A 498 11.63 -49.76 -57.58
C ASN A 498 11.11 -48.99 -56.38
N SER A 499 11.55 -49.37 -55.18
CA SER A 499 11.31 -48.67 -53.94
C SER A 499 12.54 -47.85 -53.57
N LYS A 500 12.36 -46.53 -53.34
CA LYS A 500 13.34 -45.72 -52.60
C LYS A 500 13.11 -45.93 -51.13
N ASP A 501 14.18 -46.12 -50.34
CA ASP A 501 14.09 -46.28 -48.91
C ASP A 501 13.47 -45.04 -48.24
N SER A 502 12.60 -45.30 -47.28
CA SER A 502 12.06 -44.23 -46.44
C SER A 502 13.14 -43.81 -45.46
N ASN A 503 13.45 -42.51 -45.45
CA ASN A 503 14.37 -41.93 -44.48
C ASN A 503 13.57 -41.11 -43.48
N ILE A 504 13.78 -41.42 -42.18
CA ILE A 504 13.31 -40.58 -41.09
C ILE A 504 14.48 -39.67 -40.71
N SER A 505 14.30 -38.37 -40.80
CA SER A 505 15.28 -37.41 -40.31
C SER A 505 14.71 -36.66 -39.12
N GLU A 506 15.47 -36.66 -38.02
CA GLU A 506 15.21 -35.85 -36.83
C GLU A 506 16.11 -34.61 -36.88
N SER A 507 15.51 -33.43 -36.82
CA SER A 507 16.22 -32.17 -36.68
C SER A 507 15.92 -31.63 -35.28
N ILE A 508 16.98 -31.44 -34.49
CA ILE A 508 16.91 -30.79 -33.18
C ILE A 508 17.31 -29.33 -33.36
N ASN A 509 16.37 -28.44 -33.16
CA ASN A 509 16.65 -27.01 -33.20
C ASN A 509 16.63 -26.45 -31.77
N THR A 510 17.76 -25.89 -31.35
CA THR A 510 17.92 -25.28 -30.03
C THR A 510 17.90 -23.77 -30.20
N SER A 511 16.92 -23.11 -29.61
CA SER A 511 16.80 -21.65 -29.59
C SER A 511 16.77 -21.13 -28.16
N THR A 512 17.40 -19.99 -27.91
CA THR A 512 17.31 -19.29 -26.64
C THR A 512 16.26 -18.20 -26.75
N GLN A 513 15.26 -18.22 -25.82
CA GLN A 513 14.20 -17.22 -25.74
C GLN A 513 14.24 -16.54 -24.38
N PHE A 514 13.88 -15.25 -24.36
CA PHE A 514 13.86 -14.43 -23.15
C PHE A 514 12.46 -14.48 -22.51
N ASP A 515 12.25 -15.49 -21.66
CA ASP A 515 10.96 -15.80 -21.04
C ASP A 515 10.87 -15.35 -19.58
N TYR A 516 9.65 -15.13 -19.07
CA TYR A 516 9.42 -14.81 -17.66
C TYR A 516 10.01 -15.91 -16.75
N ILE A 517 10.62 -15.48 -15.63
CA ILE A 517 11.18 -16.40 -14.63
C ILE A 517 10.10 -17.37 -14.13
N TYR A 518 8.91 -16.84 -13.83
CA TYR A 518 7.73 -17.62 -13.47
C TYR A 518 6.65 -17.40 -14.55
N ASP A 519 6.29 -18.45 -15.24
CA ASP A 519 5.23 -18.40 -16.25
C ASP A 519 3.82 -18.42 -15.60
N SER A 520 2.76 -18.21 -16.40
CA SER A 520 1.39 -18.20 -15.88
C SER A 520 0.97 -19.55 -15.28
N ASN A 521 1.50 -20.66 -15.80
CA ASN A 521 1.22 -21.99 -15.26
C ASN A 521 1.77 -22.17 -13.85
N PHE A 522 2.88 -21.48 -13.52
CA PHE A 522 3.43 -21.52 -12.18
C PHE A 522 2.42 -20.98 -11.14
N PHE A 523 1.78 -19.85 -11.43
CA PHE A 523 0.78 -19.24 -10.55
C PHE A 523 -0.51 -20.04 -10.45
N THR A 524 -0.95 -20.64 -11.58
CA THR A 524 -2.25 -21.30 -11.64
C THR A 524 -2.21 -22.77 -11.21
N LYS A 525 -1.10 -23.48 -11.48
CA LYS A 525 -1.01 -24.96 -11.32
C LYS A 525 0.08 -25.42 -10.37
N THR A 526 1.25 -24.74 -10.35
CA THR A 526 2.41 -25.22 -9.59
C THR A 526 2.38 -24.81 -8.13
N LEU A 527 1.90 -23.60 -7.82
CA LEU A 527 1.76 -23.11 -6.44
C LEU A 527 0.76 -23.97 -5.66
N LYS A 528 1.27 -24.66 -4.66
CA LYS A 528 0.48 -25.51 -3.75
C LYS A 528 -0.18 -24.66 -2.67
N THR A 529 -1.19 -25.20 -1.99
CA THR A 529 -1.75 -24.59 -0.78
C THR A 529 -0.65 -24.38 0.26
N PHE A 530 -0.63 -23.20 0.90
CA PHE A 530 0.39 -22.74 1.84
C PHE A 530 1.79 -22.50 1.23
N SER A 531 1.91 -22.46 -0.09
CA SER A 531 3.12 -22.00 -0.77
C SER A 531 2.82 -20.70 -1.50
N SER A 532 3.78 -19.79 -1.52
CA SER A 532 3.64 -18.47 -2.14
C SER A 532 4.93 -18.02 -2.80
N LEU A 533 4.80 -17.26 -3.88
CA LEU A 533 5.92 -16.46 -4.38
C LEU A 533 6.01 -15.16 -3.59
N CYS A 534 7.20 -14.82 -3.15
CA CYS A 534 7.43 -13.66 -2.32
C CYS A 534 8.46 -12.71 -2.94
N PHE A 535 8.22 -11.41 -2.72
CA PHE A 535 9.15 -10.33 -3.03
C PHE A 535 9.24 -9.46 -1.77
N LEU A 536 10.35 -9.58 -1.01
CA LEU A 536 10.47 -9.07 0.34
C LEU A 536 11.68 -8.16 0.49
N THR A 537 11.55 -7.16 1.37
CA THR A 537 12.59 -6.15 1.66
C THR A 537 12.91 -6.08 3.15
N ASP A 538 14.13 -5.67 3.49
CA ASP A 538 14.53 -5.27 4.84
C ASP A 538 14.31 -3.78 5.13
N GLY A 539 13.70 -3.05 4.19
CA GLY A 539 13.50 -1.61 4.28
C GLY A 539 14.51 -0.78 3.48
N ASN A 540 15.65 -1.36 3.12
CA ASN A 540 16.71 -0.72 2.33
C ASN A 540 16.88 -1.38 0.95
N LYS A 541 16.81 -2.70 0.91
CA LYS A 541 16.99 -3.49 -0.31
C LYS A 541 16.04 -4.69 -0.32
N ILE A 542 15.88 -5.27 -1.49
CA ILE A 542 15.19 -6.56 -1.62
C ILE A 542 16.09 -7.65 -1.03
N THR A 543 15.57 -8.37 -0.06
CA THR A 543 16.31 -9.42 0.67
C THR A 543 15.95 -10.82 0.23
N TYR A 544 14.74 -11.00 -0.29
CA TYR A 544 14.28 -12.30 -0.77
C TYR A 544 13.34 -12.18 -1.95
N THR A 545 13.58 -12.99 -2.96
CA THR A 545 12.68 -13.19 -4.11
C THR A 545 12.60 -14.66 -4.43
N GLY A 546 11.41 -15.25 -4.39
CA GLY A 546 11.23 -16.66 -4.73
C GLY A 546 10.11 -17.36 -3.98
N LEU A 547 10.11 -18.68 -4.03
CA LEU A 547 9.11 -19.53 -3.41
C LEU A 547 9.37 -19.68 -1.90
N ILE A 548 8.30 -19.50 -1.11
CA ILE A 548 8.29 -19.73 0.34
C ILE A 548 7.18 -20.72 0.68
N ASN A 549 7.50 -21.69 1.52
CA ASN A 549 6.54 -22.56 2.19
C ASN A 549 6.11 -21.86 3.50
N MET A 550 4.87 -21.41 3.54
CA MET A 550 4.31 -20.64 4.64
C MET A 550 3.96 -21.54 5.84
N PHE A 551 3.88 -20.96 7.03
CA PHE A 551 3.50 -21.65 8.27
C PHE A 551 1.99 -21.54 8.52
N PRO A 552 1.18 -22.60 8.32
CA PRO A 552 -0.22 -22.57 8.74
C PRO A 552 -0.34 -22.47 10.27
N TYR A 553 -1.28 -21.64 10.76
CA TYR A 553 -1.44 -21.35 12.19
C TYR A 553 -1.79 -22.57 13.06
N PHE A 554 -2.21 -23.67 12.44
CA PHE A 554 -2.64 -24.91 13.08
C PHE A 554 -1.58 -26.03 13.05
N LYS A 555 -0.39 -25.75 12.56
CA LYS A 555 0.75 -26.71 12.52
C LYS A 555 1.81 -26.33 13.53
#